data_5cc600cb26644926f6903fb20238822e
#
_entry.id   5cc600cb26644926f6903fb20238822e
#
_cell.length_a   1.000
_cell.length_b   1.000
_cell.length_c   1.000
_cell.angle_alpha   90.00
_cell.angle_beta   90.00
_cell.angle_gamma   90.00
#
_symmetry.space_group_name_H-M   'P 1'
#
loop_
_entity.id
_entity.type
_entity.pdbx_description
1 polymer ?
#
loop_
_entity_poly.entity_id
_entity_poly.type
_entity_poly.pdbx_seq_one_letter_code
_entity_poly.pdbx_strand_id
1 'polypeptide(L)'
;MLGSNLLAHATLLAGRAGLGRPVRRINHVDDPAGIRFWIRPGDLLSTTSEALTHLTEPTAALLSRAHSLGVAGILVRVDDDLAVPDSVGVSAETLGLPLVQVCGELDPGHDLTAGLRDNAKTQARAMFRSERLRRALTDITLAGGGVAQLAFATSVECDVAVSITTVDGRELASAGSDDELSALRTSTALDPTGRLRTDSVDGGLGLRSQQGNAIAVCAITANGIDHGRIVLFSSRRPLTESDLHTADAAAGVLAMVVTRDLALSAVEEKHRSNFLRDLLLGRGGEHAHAVAHARRFGWDLGRPVVIVAIEPIPHLDDEPTPGRRPLVDRQMSAFAGALAQRDPQAAIAALGTETVIIMGERPTTVADVHEIVERVHGDGGGGRQPFTVGISRPCTTVADIPSRYGQARTALKVGRQVSGDWAVTTFDELGVFRLLSLVDNVDELESFTRETLHDLAGHDDEARDMRRTLETLLATNINIAETARALHFHYNTLRYRITKLEKILGPFTDRADLRLDLSLALKIMAMRGTDHHM
;
A
#
# COMPACT_ATOMS: atom_id res chain seq x y z
N MET A 1 -23.78 -29.40 -2.20
CA MET A 1 -24.64 -30.59 -2.08
C MET A 1 -25.48 -30.87 -3.33
N LEU A 2 -26.23 -29.92 -3.88
CA LEU A 2 -27.05 -30.13 -5.09
C LEU A 2 -26.25 -30.54 -6.35
N GLY A 3 -24.93 -30.34 -6.38
CA GLY A 3 -24.05 -30.78 -7.48
C GLY A 3 -23.42 -32.17 -7.26
N SER A 4 -23.71 -32.87 -6.19
CA SER A 4 -23.21 -34.23 -5.95
C SER A 4 -24.16 -35.25 -6.61
N ASN A 5 -23.61 -36.39 -7.08
CA ASN A 5 -24.39 -37.50 -7.64
C ASN A 5 -25.49 -38.02 -6.69
N LEU A 6 -25.43 -37.68 -5.41
CA LEU A 6 -26.40 -38.03 -4.36
C LEU A 6 -27.76 -37.35 -4.49
N LEU A 7 -27.83 -36.21 -5.17
CA LEU A 7 -29.03 -35.44 -5.40
C LEU A 7 -29.36 -35.29 -6.90
N ALA A 8 -28.83 -36.21 -7.73
CA ALA A 8 -29.07 -36.20 -9.18
C ALA A 8 -30.57 -36.25 -9.55
N HIS A 9 -31.41 -36.75 -8.65
CA HIS A 9 -32.87 -36.82 -8.82
C HIS A 9 -33.63 -35.86 -7.89
N ALA A 10 -32.94 -34.90 -7.27
CA ALA A 10 -33.55 -33.92 -6.39
C ALA A 10 -34.01 -32.70 -7.17
N THR A 11 -35.22 -32.24 -6.91
CA THR A 11 -35.78 -31.03 -7.51
C THR A 11 -35.88 -29.94 -6.44
N LEU A 12 -35.34 -28.77 -6.73
CA LEU A 12 -35.55 -27.61 -5.88
C LEU A 12 -36.95 -27.06 -6.12
N LEU A 13 -37.78 -27.09 -5.10
CA LEU A 13 -39.15 -26.56 -5.17
C LEU A 13 -39.21 -25.07 -4.87
N ALA A 14 -38.43 -24.58 -3.88
CA ALA A 14 -38.46 -23.19 -3.43
C ALA A 14 -37.20 -22.81 -2.67
N GLY A 15 -37.01 -21.52 -2.36
CA GLY A 15 -35.97 -21.02 -1.48
C GLY A 15 -34.57 -20.94 -2.12
N ARG A 16 -34.49 -20.66 -3.43
CA ARG A 16 -33.22 -20.59 -4.19
C ARG A 16 -32.19 -19.66 -3.57
N ALA A 17 -32.64 -18.56 -2.97
CA ALA A 17 -31.76 -17.57 -2.32
C ALA A 17 -30.97 -18.15 -1.14
N GLY A 18 -31.44 -19.24 -0.52
CA GLY A 18 -30.80 -19.88 0.63
C GLY A 18 -29.87 -21.03 0.30
N LEU A 19 -29.61 -21.36 -0.98
CA LEU A 19 -28.80 -22.51 -1.39
C LEU A 19 -27.31 -22.40 -0.96
N GLY A 20 -26.82 -21.21 -0.66
CA GLY A 20 -25.46 -20.99 -0.14
C GLY A 20 -25.27 -21.30 1.35
N ARG A 21 -26.34 -21.68 2.08
CA ARG A 21 -26.24 -21.97 3.52
C ARG A 21 -25.43 -23.25 3.76
N PRO A 22 -24.46 -23.24 4.68
CA PRO A 22 -23.70 -24.45 4.99
C PRO A 22 -24.55 -25.50 5.71
N VAL A 23 -24.53 -26.73 5.21
CA VAL A 23 -25.17 -27.86 5.88
C VAL A 23 -24.16 -28.52 6.82
N ARG A 24 -24.49 -28.59 8.10
CA ARG A 24 -23.62 -29.18 9.15
C ARG A 24 -24.03 -30.59 9.53
N ARG A 25 -25.33 -30.88 9.50
CA ARG A 25 -25.91 -32.16 9.91
C ARG A 25 -27.25 -32.35 9.21
N ILE A 26 -27.61 -33.59 8.95
CA ILE A 26 -28.98 -33.95 8.50
C ILE A 26 -29.71 -34.55 9.69
N ASN A 27 -30.93 -34.07 9.93
CA ASN A 27 -31.82 -34.56 10.94
C ASN A 27 -33.10 -35.08 10.29
N HIS A 28 -33.43 -36.34 10.49
CA HIS A 28 -34.68 -36.89 10.08
C HIS A 28 -35.79 -36.52 11.09
N VAL A 29 -36.94 -36.09 10.59
CA VAL A 29 -38.02 -35.55 11.39
C VAL A 29 -39.30 -36.23 10.95
N ASP A 30 -39.76 -37.23 11.72
CA ASP A 30 -41.04 -37.92 11.48
C ASP A 30 -42.23 -37.10 11.94
N ASP A 31 -42.08 -36.29 12.99
CA ASP A 31 -43.05 -35.33 13.47
C ASP A 31 -42.50 -33.91 13.45
N PRO A 32 -42.81 -33.13 12.41
CA PRO A 32 -42.35 -31.76 12.29
C PRO A 32 -42.86 -30.80 13.39
N ALA A 33 -43.93 -31.15 14.11
CA ALA A 33 -44.43 -30.34 15.24
C ALA A 33 -43.51 -30.36 16.45
N GLY A 34 -42.67 -31.43 16.62
CA GLY A 34 -41.72 -31.60 17.70
C GLY A 34 -40.38 -30.85 17.58
N ILE A 35 -40.23 -29.99 16.60
CA ILE A 35 -38.94 -29.34 16.15
C ILE A 35 -38.24 -28.48 17.23
N ARG A 36 -38.74 -28.33 18.45
CA ARG A 36 -38.31 -27.27 19.39
C ARG A 36 -36.97 -27.46 20.12
N PHE A 37 -36.48 -28.67 20.33
CA PHE A 37 -35.46 -28.89 21.40
C PHE A 37 -34.08 -29.35 20.93
N TRP A 38 -33.88 -29.75 19.68
CA TRP A 38 -32.63 -30.39 19.24
C TRP A 38 -32.07 -29.91 17.90
N ILE A 39 -32.73 -28.98 17.21
CA ILE A 39 -32.25 -28.38 15.96
C ILE A 39 -31.23 -27.31 16.24
N ARG A 40 -30.17 -27.32 15.46
CA ARG A 40 -29.07 -26.35 15.52
C ARG A 40 -28.94 -25.57 14.20
N PRO A 41 -28.40 -24.34 14.24
CA PRO A 41 -28.08 -23.61 13.02
C PRO A 41 -27.19 -24.44 12.08
N GLY A 42 -27.59 -24.52 10.80
CA GLY A 42 -26.93 -25.30 9.77
C GLY A 42 -27.43 -26.75 9.64
N ASP A 43 -28.44 -27.17 10.38
CA ASP A 43 -29.08 -28.48 10.17
C ASP A 43 -29.92 -28.47 8.86
N LEU A 44 -29.87 -29.57 8.08
CA LEU A 44 -30.79 -29.87 7.00
C LEU A 44 -31.84 -30.83 7.54
N LEU A 45 -33.11 -30.43 7.48
CA LEU A 45 -34.19 -31.26 7.96
C LEU A 45 -34.65 -32.20 6.84
N SER A 46 -34.77 -33.50 7.11
CA SER A 46 -35.35 -34.49 6.19
C SER A 46 -36.68 -34.97 6.74
N THR A 47 -37.73 -34.88 5.92
CA THR A 47 -39.08 -35.31 6.29
C THR A 47 -39.81 -35.94 5.09
N THR A 48 -40.99 -36.49 5.29
CA THR A 48 -41.82 -37.06 4.21
C THR A 48 -42.96 -36.10 3.84
N SER A 49 -43.50 -36.22 2.62
CA SER A 49 -44.67 -35.45 2.19
C SER A 49 -45.88 -35.77 3.07
N GLU A 50 -46.04 -37.02 3.53
CA GLU A 50 -47.07 -37.44 4.47
C GLU A 50 -46.99 -36.71 5.80
N ALA A 51 -45.78 -36.60 6.38
CA ALA A 51 -45.56 -35.86 7.62
C ALA A 51 -45.86 -34.36 7.51
N LEU A 52 -45.70 -33.78 6.33
CA LEU A 52 -46.06 -32.37 6.07
C LEU A 52 -47.53 -32.15 5.87
N THR A 53 -48.30 -33.17 5.40
CA THR A 53 -49.74 -33.08 5.18
C THR A 53 -50.56 -33.32 6.45
N HIS A 54 -50.04 -34.10 7.41
CA HIS A 54 -50.66 -34.41 8.68
C HIS A 54 -50.32 -33.45 9.83
N LEU A 55 -49.73 -32.29 9.54
CA LEU A 55 -49.40 -31.29 10.53
C LEU A 55 -50.63 -30.72 11.24
N THR A 56 -50.58 -30.69 12.56
CA THR A 56 -51.57 -30.03 13.41
C THR A 56 -51.43 -28.50 13.44
N GLU A 57 -50.24 -27.97 13.06
CA GLU A 57 -49.95 -26.54 12.96
C GLU A 57 -49.91 -26.07 11.49
N PRO A 58 -50.17 -24.77 11.21
CA PRO A 58 -50.02 -24.24 9.86
C PRO A 58 -48.55 -24.39 9.38
N THR A 59 -48.35 -24.96 8.20
CA THR A 59 -47.01 -25.22 7.61
C THR A 59 -46.14 -23.98 7.54
N ALA A 60 -46.77 -22.80 7.33
CA ALA A 60 -46.05 -21.52 7.35
C ALA A 60 -45.39 -21.19 8.70
N ALA A 61 -46.04 -21.57 9.82
CA ALA A 61 -45.48 -21.36 11.16
C ALA A 61 -44.28 -22.26 11.41
N LEU A 62 -44.35 -23.51 10.93
CA LEU A 62 -43.25 -24.48 10.99
C LEU A 62 -42.02 -24.00 10.18
N LEU A 63 -42.21 -23.53 8.95
CA LEU A 63 -41.15 -23.02 8.09
C LEU A 63 -40.52 -21.73 8.67
N SER A 64 -41.35 -20.85 9.21
CA SER A 64 -40.87 -19.64 9.88
C SER A 64 -40.01 -19.95 11.11
N ARG A 65 -40.40 -20.97 11.88
CA ARG A 65 -39.63 -21.46 13.03
C ARG A 65 -38.32 -22.11 12.59
N ALA A 66 -38.36 -22.97 11.57
CA ALA A 66 -37.15 -23.57 11.01
C ALA A 66 -36.16 -22.50 10.52
N HIS A 67 -36.66 -21.47 9.87
CA HIS A 67 -35.89 -20.32 9.44
C HIS A 67 -35.25 -19.56 10.64
N SER A 68 -36.05 -19.26 11.68
CA SER A 68 -35.57 -18.55 12.88
C SER A 68 -34.51 -19.34 13.67
N LEU A 69 -34.54 -20.67 13.60
CA LEU A 69 -33.54 -21.56 14.18
C LEU A 69 -32.29 -21.72 13.33
N GLY A 70 -32.22 -21.05 12.18
CA GLY A 70 -31.05 -21.07 11.29
C GLY A 70 -30.89 -22.40 10.54
N VAL A 71 -31.95 -23.11 10.27
CA VAL A 71 -31.96 -24.34 9.46
C VAL A 71 -31.43 -24.04 8.05
N ALA A 72 -30.57 -24.92 7.52
CA ALA A 72 -29.96 -24.76 6.21
C ALA A 72 -30.94 -25.00 5.06
N GLY A 73 -31.92 -25.89 5.24
CA GLY A 73 -32.95 -26.23 4.28
C GLY A 73 -33.80 -27.39 4.74
N ILE A 74 -34.80 -27.73 3.95
CA ILE A 74 -35.71 -28.86 4.19
C ILE A 74 -35.69 -29.77 2.96
N LEU A 75 -35.50 -31.07 3.20
CA LEU A 75 -35.53 -32.12 2.21
C LEU A 75 -36.79 -32.92 2.42
N VAL A 76 -37.62 -32.99 1.40
CA VAL A 76 -38.92 -33.71 1.45
C VAL A 76 -38.86 -34.91 0.55
N ARG A 77 -39.05 -36.09 1.11
CA ARG A 77 -39.25 -37.30 0.35
C ARG A 77 -40.73 -37.37 -0.07
N VAL A 78 -40.94 -37.58 -1.35
CA VAL A 78 -42.26 -37.73 -1.93
C VAL A 78 -42.42 -39.18 -2.38
N ASP A 79 -43.37 -39.87 -1.77
CA ASP A 79 -43.85 -41.17 -2.23
C ASP A 79 -44.85 -40.96 -3.36
N ASP A 80 -44.98 -41.90 -4.31
CA ASP A 80 -45.58 -41.74 -5.65
C ASP A 80 -46.99 -41.07 -5.75
N ASP A 81 -47.72 -40.93 -4.63
CA ASP A 81 -49.09 -40.41 -4.63
C ASP A 81 -49.31 -39.06 -3.88
N LEU A 82 -48.32 -38.51 -3.19
CA LEU A 82 -48.50 -37.32 -2.35
C LEU A 82 -47.50 -36.18 -2.70
N ALA A 83 -47.93 -35.26 -3.53
CA ALA A 83 -47.13 -34.05 -3.84
C ALA A 83 -47.05 -33.08 -2.65
N VAL A 84 -45.93 -32.34 -2.56
CA VAL A 84 -45.77 -31.27 -1.56
C VAL A 84 -46.80 -30.15 -1.86
N PRO A 85 -47.62 -29.73 -0.89
CA PRO A 85 -48.62 -28.67 -1.11
C PRO A 85 -47.97 -27.35 -1.58
N ASP A 86 -48.57 -26.68 -2.56
CA ASP A 86 -48.06 -25.40 -3.11
C ASP A 86 -47.87 -24.32 -2.04
N SER A 87 -48.68 -24.31 -0.99
CA SER A 87 -48.58 -23.38 0.13
C SER A 87 -47.25 -23.48 0.90
N VAL A 88 -46.64 -24.68 0.92
CA VAL A 88 -45.33 -24.92 1.52
C VAL A 88 -44.25 -24.27 0.67
N GLY A 89 -44.34 -24.42 -0.65
CA GLY A 89 -43.40 -23.80 -1.59
C GLY A 89 -43.40 -22.27 -1.51
N VAL A 90 -44.60 -21.66 -1.50
CA VAL A 90 -44.75 -20.20 -1.38
C VAL A 90 -44.14 -19.68 -0.08
N SER A 91 -44.40 -20.37 1.02
CA SER A 91 -43.85 -19.97 2.33
C SER A 91 -42.32 -20.14 2.39
N ALA A 92 -41.80 -21.22 1.83
CA ALA A 92 -40.35 -21.48 1.76
C ALA A 92 -39.60 -20.44 0.88
N GLU A 93 -40.22 -20.04 -0.25
CA GLU A 93 -39.66 -18.99 -1.13
C GLU A 93 -39.59 -17.65 -0.42
N THR A 94 -40.67 -17.25 0.27
CA THR A 94 -40.77 -15.98 1.01
C THR A 94 -39.68 -15.91 2.10
N LEU A 95 -39.35 -17.02 2.74
CA LEU A 95 -38.32 -17.11 3.79
C LEU A 95 -36.91 -17.33 3.23
N GLY A 96 -36.75 -17.54 1.93
CA GLY A 96 -35.48 -17.95 1.33
C GLY A 96 -34.94 -19.24 1.97
N LEU A 97 -35.84 -20.16 2.34
CA LEU A 97 -35.49 -21.45 2.95
C LEU A 97 -35.52 -22.54 1.87
N PRO A 98 -34.35 -23.13 1.51
CA PRO A 98 -34.30 -24.17 0.48
C PRO A 98 -35.24 -25.35 0.80
N LEU A 99 -36.18 -25.62 -0.10
CA LEU A 99 -37.08 -26.76 -0.07
C LEU A 99 -36.74 -27.66 -1.25
N VAL A 100 -36.22 -28.85 -0.97
CA VAL A 100 -35.74 -29.80 -1.97
C VAL A 100 -36.58 -31.06 -1.92
N GLN A 101 -37.16 -31.45 -3.05
CA GLN A 101 -37.91 -32.68 -3.23
C GLN A 101 -36.98 -33.79 -3.71
N VAL A 102 -37.14 -35.00 -3.16
CA VAL A 102 -36.46 -36.22 -3.62
C VAL A 102 -37.52 -37.29 -3.89
N CYS A 103 -37.50 -37.86 -5.11
CA CYS A 103 -38.40 -38.93 -5.52
C CYS A 103 -37.67 -40.29 -5.56
N GLY A 104 -38.28 -41.38 -5.07
CA GLY A 104 -37.81 -42.77 -5.24
C GLY A 104 -37.55 -43.54 -3.96
N GLU A 105 -37.37 -44.88 -4.08
CA GLU A 105 -37.07 -45.87 -3.00
C GLU A 105 -35.66 -45.70 -2.37
N LEU A 106 -34.93 -44.66 -2.67
CA LEU A 106 -33.67 -44.35 -1.98
C LEU A 106 -33.98 -44.19 -0.50
N ASP A 107 -33.41 -45.03 0.35
CA ASP A 107 -33.34 -44.71 1.77
C ASP A 107 -32.44 -43.47 1.92
N PRO A 108 -33.03 -42.26 1.96
CA PRO A 108 -32.25 -41.01 1.95
C PRO A 108 -31.34 -40.92 3.16
N GLY A 109 -31.66 -41.67 4.22
CA GLY A 109 -30.86 -41.74 5.43
C GLY A 109 -29.54 -42.48 5.20
N HIS A 110 -29.53 -43.55 4.39
CA HIS A 110 -28.32 -44.38 4.20
C HIS A 110 -27.36 -43.75 3.16
N ASP A 111 -27.86 -43.30 2.02
CA ASP A 111 -27.06 -42.68 0.95
C ASP A 111 -26.62 -41.26 1.30
N LEU A 112 -27.47 -40.50 1.96
CA LEU A 112 -27.10 -39.19 2.47
C LEU A 112 -26.07 -39.28 3.63
N THR A 113 -26.23 -40.27 4.51
CA THR A 113 -25.25 -40.53 5.58
C THR A 113 -23.90 -41.04 5.03
N ALA A 114 -23.90 -41.83 3.96
CA ALA A 114 -22.68 -42.27 3.27
C ALA A 114 -21.96 -41.09 2.61
N GLY A 115 -22.70 -40.24 1.88
CA GLY A 115 -22.15 -39.05 1.27
C GLY A 115 -21.67 -37.99 2.27
N LEU A 116 -22.37 -37.83 3.40
CA LEU A 116 -21.91 -36.98 4.49
C LEU A 116 -20.68 -37.54 5.18
N ARG A 117 -20.59 -38.87 5.36
CA ARG A 117 -19.38 -39.55 5.89
C ARG A 117 -18.19 -39.37 4.95
N ASP A 118 -18.39 -39.43 3.63
CA ASP A 118 -17.32 -39.22 2.65
C ASP A 118 -16.93 -37.73 2.56
N ASN A 119 -17.87 -36.79 2.62
CA ASN A 119 -17.57 -35.36 2.77
C ASN A 119 -16.87 -35.08 4.11
N ALA A 120 -17.35 -35.66 5.22
CA ALA A 120 -16.71 -35.49 6.52
C ALA A 120 -15.28 -36.09 6.52
N LYS A 121 -15.06 -37.26 5.87
CA LYS A 121 -13.73 -37.84 5.69
C LYS A 121 -12.85 -36.96 4.82
N THR A 122 -13.37 -36.40 3.75
CA THR A 122 -12.64 -35.48 2.86
C THR A 122 -12.27 -34.20 3.59
N GLN A 123 -13.21 -33.60 4.31
CA GLN A 123 -12.93 -32.43 5.17
C GLN A 123 -11.95 -32.76 6.29
N ALA A 124 -12.11 -33.89 6.95
CA ALA A 124 -11.15 -34.35 7.99
C ALA A 124 -9.74 -34.52 7.40
N ARG A 125 -9.62 -35.13 6.21
CA ARG A 125 -8.31 -35.26 5.52
C ARG A 125 -7.73 -33.91 5.17
N ALA A 126 -8.53 -32.96 4.69
CA ALA A 126 -8.09 -31.60 4.41
C ALA A 126 -7.60 -30.88 5.67
N MET A 127 -8.36 -31.00 6.78
CA MET A 127 -7.96 -30.45 8.07
C MET A 127 -6.67 -31.08 8.61
N PHE A 128 -6.53 -32.41 8.52
CA PHE A 128 -5.30 -33.11 8.92
C PHE A 128 -4.10 -32.66 8.08
N ARG A 129 -4.29 -32.46 6.76
CA ARG A 129 -3.23 -31.99 5.88
C ARG A 129 -2.79 -30.58 6.26
N SER A 130 -3.74 -29.66 6.42
CA SER A 130 -3.48 -28.27 6.82
C SER A 130 -2.78 -28.20 8.19
N GLU A 131 -3.24 -29.01 9.17
CA GLU A 131 -2.64 -29.04 10.51
C GLU A 131 -1.23 -29.65 10.49
N ARG A 132 -0.99 -30.71 9.68
CA ARG A 132 0.35 -31.28 9.49
C ARG A 132 1.29 -30.25 8.88
N LEU A 133 0.85 -29.55 7.82
CA LEU A 133 1.64 -28.49 7.22
C LEU A 133 1.92 -27.38 8.24
N ARG A 134 0.89 -26.89 8.93
CA ARG A 134 1.04 -25.84 9.94
C ARG A 134 2.09 -26.20 10.99
N ARG A 135 2.11 -27.44 11.48
CA ARG A 135 3.13 -27.93 12.43
C ARG A 135 4.52 -27.92 11.80
N ALA A 136 4.67 -28.50 10.61
CA ALA A 136 5.95 -28.53 9.91
C ALA A 136 6.50 -27.11 9.65
N LEU A 137 5.65 -26.17 9.23
CA LEU A 137 6.04 -24.78 9.02
C LEU A 137 6.40 -24.08 10.33
N THR A 138 5.67 -24.40 11.42
CA THR A 138 5.98 -23.88 12.76
C THR A 138 7.34 -24.38 13.24
N ASP A 139 7.66 -25.66 13.06
CA ASP A 139 8.95 -26.24 13.43
C ASP A 139 10.10 -25.59 12.63
N ILE A 140 9.92 -25.36 11.33
CA ILE A 140 10.87 -24.63 10.50
C ILE A 140 11.08 -23.21 11.04
N THR A 141 10.01 -22.53 11.41
CA THR A 141 10.06 -21.17 11.96
C THR A 141 10.80 -21.12 13.30
N LEU A 142 10.54 -22.07 14.19
CA LEU A 142 11.21 -22.18 15.49
C LEU A 142 12.70 -22.52 15.34
N ALA A 143 13.07 -23.25 14.28
CA ALA A 143 14.46 -23.51 13.92
C ALA A 143 15.16 -22.31 13.25
N GLY A 144 14.50 -21.16 13.13
CA GLY A 144 15.04 -19.96 12.53
C GLY A 144 14.85 -19.85 11.01
N GLY A 145 14.02 -20.74 10.43
CA GLY A 145 13.72 -20.71 9.01
C GLY A 145 12.99 -19.45 8.57
N GLY A 146 13.26 -18.99 7.34
CA GLY A 146 12.69 -17.80 6.71
C GLY A 146 11.64 -18.13 5.64
N VAL A 147 11.16 -17.10 4.99
CA VAL A 147 10.07 -17.15 3.97
C VAL A 147 10.36 -18.17 2.86
N ALA A 148 11.61 -18.28 2.40
CA ALA A 148 11.99 -19.20 1.32
C ALA A 148 11.82 -20.68 1.72
N GLN A 149 12.19 -21.04 2.96
CA GLN A 149 12.02 -22.41 3.45
C GLN A 149 10.55 -22.76 3.66
N LEU A 150 9.73 -21.80 4.10
CA LEU A 150 8.30 -21.98 4.21
C LEU A 150 7.62 -22.13 2.84
N ALA A 151 8.04 -21.37 1.83
CA ALA A 151 7.58 -21.52 0.45
C ALA A 151 7.89 -22.93 -0.07
N PHE A 152 9.13 -23.39 0.14
CA PHE A 152 9.57 -24.72 -0.27
C PHE A 152 8.76 -25.85 0.41
N ALA A 153 8.63 -25.79 1.73
CA ALA A 153 7.87 -26.80 2.48
C ALA A 153 6.39 -26.85 2.06
N THR A 154 5.80 -25.68 1.80
CA THR A 154 4.42 -25.59 1.31
C THR A 154 4.30 -26.16 -0.11
N SER A 155 5.25 -25.87 -0.99
CA SER A 155 5.28 -26.40 -2.35
C SER A 155 5.37 -27.93 -2.36
N VAL A 156 6.24 -28.51 -1.55
CA VAL A 156 6.39 -29.96 -1.43
C VAL A 156 5.11 -30.64 -0.90
N GLU A 157 4.48 -30.05 0.14
CA GLU A 157 3.25 -30.62 0.71
C GLU A 157 2.04 -30.53 -0.23
N CYS A 158 1.96 -29.44 -1.01
CA CYS A 158 0.85 -29.21 -1.95
C CYS A 158 1.09 -29.78 -3.34
N ASP A 159 2.32 -30.14 -3.68
CA ASP A 159 2.75 -30.55 -5.04
C ASP A 159 2.33 -29.52 -6.10
N VAL A 160 2.63 -28.24 -5.85
CA VAL A 160 2.32 -27.09 -6.73
C VAL A 160 3.39 -26.02 -6.58
N ALA A 161 3.45 -25.09 -7.52
CA ALA A 161 4.28 -23.92 -7.34
C ALA A 161 3.69 -22.99 -6.28
N VAL A 162 4.56 -22.41 -5.47
CA VAL A 162 4.22 -21.45 -4.42
C VAL A 162 5.01 -20.17 -4.65
N SER A 163 4.36 -19.04 -4.62
CA SER A 163 4.99 -17.72 -4.60
C SER A 163 4.47 -16.92 -3.40
N ILE A 164 5.37 -16.27 -2.69
CA ILE A 164 5.06 -15.40 -1.56
C ILE A 164 5.45 -13.99 -1.99
N THR A 165 4.51 -13.07 -1.88
CA THR A 165 4.69 -11.70 -2.36
C THR A 165 4.40 -10.67 -1.28
N THR A 166 4.91 -9.46 -1.47
CA THR A 166 4.50 -8.26 -0.73
C THR A 166 3.08 -7.86 -1.11
N VAL A 167 2.51 -6.87 -0.41
CA VAL A 167 1.18 -6.30 -0.69
C VAL A 167 1.10 -5.73 -2.11
N ASP A 168 2.19 -5.13 -2.61
CA ASP A 168 2.31 -4.58 -3.96
C ASP A 168 2.68 -5.64 -5.02
N GLY A 169 2.62 -6.92 -4.67
CA GLY A 169 2.82 -8.04 -5.58
C GLY A 169 4.27 -8.40 -5.90
N ARG A 170 5.27 -7.79 -5.27
CA ARG A 170 6.69 -8.11 -5.48
C ARG A 170 7.01 -9.47 -4.84
N GLU A 171 7.63 -10.37 -5.58
CA GLU A 171 8.05 -11.68 -5.08
C GLU A 171 9.08 -11.55 -3.94
N LEU A 172 8.81 -12.21 -2.83
CA LEU A 172 9.73 -12.38 -1.70
C LEU A 172 10.43 -13.74 -1.75
N ALA A 173 9.71 -14.78 -2.14
CA ALA A 173 10.23 -16.12 -2.34
C ALA A 173 9.31 -16.92 -3.24
N SER A 174 9.87 -17.87 -3.98
CA SER A 174 9.11 -18.86 -4.75
C SER A 174 9.74 -20.24 -4.63
N ALA A 175 8.91 -21.28 -4.74
CA ALA A 175 9.31 -22.68 -4.73
C ALA A 175 8.37 -23.50 -5.59
N GLY A 176 8.90 -24.56 -6.22
CA GLY A 176 8.15 -25.44 -7.12
C GLY A 176 9.07 -26.11 -8.11
N SER A 177 8.51 -26.91 -9.01
CA SER A 177 9.28 -27.40 -10.16
C SER A 177 9.55 -26.26 -11.15
N ASP A 178 10.65 -26.35 -11.89
CA ASP A 178 11.03 -25.32 -12.88
C ASP A 178 9.94 -25.08 -13.92
N ASP A 179 9.23 -26.14 -14.34
CA ASP A 179 8.13 -26.05 -15.30
C ASP A 179 6.96 -25.23 -14.74
N GLU A 180 6.54 -25.50 -13.49
CA GLU A 180 5.43 -24.80 -12.83
C GLU A 180 5.79 -23.33 -12.53
N LEU A 181 7.03 -23.07 -12.09
CA LEU A 181 7.52 -21.69 -11.88
C LEU A 181 7.62 -20.92 -13.20
N SER A 182 8.05 -21.57 -14.29
CA SER A 182 8.08 -20.98 -15.62
C SER A 182 6.66 -20.68 -16.12
N ALA A 183 5.72 -21.61 -15.91
CA ALA A 183 4.31 -21.41 -16.26
C ALA A 183 3.68 -20.27 -15.46
N LEU A 184 4.01 -20.15 -14.16
CA LEU A 184 3.56 -19.01 -13.33
C LEU A 184 4.08 -17.68 -13.88
N ARG A 185 5.38 -17.60 -14.22
CA ARG A 185 6.01 -16.38 -14.74
C ARG A 185 5.44 -15.92 -16.09
N THR A 186 4.96 -16.85 -16.90
CA THR A 186 4.34 -16.55 -18.20
C THR A 186 2.82 -16.38 -18.11
N SER A 187 2.23 -16.63 -16.93
CA SER A 187 0.79 -16.52 -16.71
C SER A 187 0.33 -15.06 -16.64
N THR A 188 -0.96 -14.83 -16.89
CA THR A 188 -1.60 -13.51 -16.73
C THR A 188 -1.79 -13.10 -15.26
N ALA A 189 -1.40 -13.96 -14.30
CA ALA A 189 -1.42 -13.63 -12.88
C ALA A 189 -0.36 -12.58 -12.51
N LEU A 190 0.72 -12.52 -13.29
CA LEU A 190 1.77 -11.52 -13.12
C LEU A 190 1.60 -10.39 -14.15
N ASP A 191 2.08 -9.22 -13.79
CA ASP A 191 2.21 -8.09 -14.71
C ASP A 191 3.51 -8.22 -15.55
N PRO A 192 3.72 -7.35 -16.57
CA PRO A 192 4.95 -7.37 -17.37
C PRO A 192 6.25 -7.14 -16.58
N THR A 193 6.15 -6.64 -15.34
CA THR A 193 7.28 -6.43 -14.44
C THR A 193 7.54 -7.63 -13.53
N GLY A 194 6.73 -8.70 -13.65
CA GLY A 194 6.82 -9.91 -12.83
C GLY A 194 6.16 -9.80 -11.46
N ARG A 195 5.33 -8.78 -11.21
CA ARG A 195 4.58 -8.62 -9.95
C ARG A 195 3.23 -9.28 -10.04
N LEU A 196 2.78 -9.86 -8.94
CA LEU A 196 1.43 -10.41 -8.83
C LEU A 196 0.39 -9.29 -9.00
N ARG A 197 -0.58 -9.50 -9.89
CA ARG A 197 -1.71 -8.58 -10.06
C ARG A 197 -2.65 -8.65 -8.85
N THR A 198 -2.76 -7.54 -8.13
CA THR A 198 -3.60 -7.38 -6.94
C THR A 198 -4.77 -6.42 -7.16
N ASP A 199 -5.03 -6.04 -8.41
CA ASP A 199 -5.97 -5.00 -8.86
C ASP A 199 -7.44 -5.46 -8.97
N SER A 200 -7.78 -6.68 -8.55
CA SER A 200 -9.16 -7.15 -8.48
C SER A 200 -9.87 -6.68 -7.21
N VAL A 201 -11.22 -6.62 -7.24
CA VAL A 201 -12.09 -6.10 -6.16
C VAL A 201 -11.75 -6.68 -4.77
N ASP A 202 -11.32 -7.96 -4.69
CA ASP A 202 -10.94 -8.62 -3.44
C ASP A 202 -9.41 -8.80 -3.29
N GLY A 203 -8.60 -7.94 -3.91
CA GLY A 203 -7.14 -8.07 -3.92
C GLY A 203 -6.65 -9.39 -4.52
N GLY A 204 -7.47 -10.01 -5.34
CA GLY A 204 -7.15 -11.26 -5.99
C GLY A 204 -7.27 -12.53 -5.13
N LEU A 205 -7.88 -12.45 -3.97
CA LEU A 205 -8.02 -13.58 -3.04
C LEU A 205 -8.93 -14.70 -3.56
N GLY A 206 -8.70 -15.92 -3.07
CA GLY A 206 -9.51 -17.10 -3.36
C GLY A 206 -9.00 -17.96 -4.50
N LEU A 207 -9.87 -18.86 -4.96
CA LEU A 207 -9.59 -19.80 -6.05
C LEU A 207 -9.96 -19.18 -7.40
N ARG A 208 -9.08 -19.34 -8.39
CA ARG A 208 -9.29 -18.86 -9.76
C ARG A 208 -8.81 -19.88 -10.77
N SER A 209 -9.42 -19.87 -11.93
CA SER A 209 -8.95 -20.60 -13.12
C SER A 209 -8.76 -19.61 -14.26
N GLN A 210 -7.58 -19.54 -14.83
CA GLN A 210 -7.25 -18.65 -15.95
C GLN A 210 -6.45 -19.40 -17.01
N GLN A 211 -6.97 -19.46 -18.23
CA GLN A 211 -6.29 -20.09 -19.38
C GLN A 211 -5.80 -21.53 -19.13
N GLY A 212 -6.59 -22.32 -18.39
CA GLY A 212 -6.22 -23.69 -18.03
C GLY A 212 -5.31 -23.82 -16.79
N ASN A 213 -4.82 -22.73 -16.23
CA ASN A 213 -4.03 -22.71 -15.00
C ASN A 213 -4.95 -22.48 -13.80
N ALA A 214 -4.64 -23.13 -12.67
CA ALA A 214 -5.35 -22.95 -11.41
C ALA A 214 -4.52 -22.13 -10.44
N ILE A 215 -5.13 -21.16 -9.78
CA ILE A 215 -4.48 -20.24 -8.85
C ILE A 215 -5.29 -20.15 -7.57
N ALA A 216 -4.64 -20.27 -6.41
CA ALA A 216 -5.23 -19.98 -5.10
C ALA A 216 -4.41 -18.89 -4.41
N VAL A 217 -5.06 -17.85 -3.94
CA VAL A 217 -4.41 -16.70 -3.31
C VAL A 217 -4.99 -16.47 -1.92
N CYS A 218 -4.13 -16.44 -0.89
CA CYS A 218 -4.50 -16.07 0.47
C CYS A 218 -3.71 -14.83 0.92
N ALA A 219 -4.34 -13.99 1.73
CA ALA A 219 -3.68 -12.85 2.36
C ALA A 219 -2.83 -13.31 3.56
N ILE A 220 -1.65 -12.73 3.71
CA ILE A 220 -0.80 -12.88 4.89
C ILE A 220 -1.11 -11.70 5.80
N THR A 221 -1.94 -11.91 6.82
CA THR A 221 -2.38 -10.84 7.73
C THR A 221 -1.92 -11.09 9.16
N ALA A 222 -1.41 -10.05 9.82
CA ALA A 222 -1.09 -10.06 11.24
C ALA A 222 -1.54 -8.75 11.89
N ASN A 223 -2.18 -8.84 13.06
CA ASN A 223 -2.72 -7.69 13.79
C ASN A 223 -3.65 -6.78 12.95
N GLY A 224 -4.38 -7.36 11.99
CA GLY A 224 -5.25 -6.62 11.09
C GLY A 224 -4.51 -5.87 9.96
N ILE A 225 -3.18 -6.01 9.87
CA ILE A 225 -2.36 -5.41 8.82
C ILE A 225 -2.09 -6.46 7.75
N ASP A 226 -2.23 -6.05 6.50
CA ASP A 226 -1.89 -6.87 5.33
C ASP A 226 -0.38 -6.80 5.08
N HIS A 227 0.27 -7.96 5.02
CA HIS A 227 1.72 -8.10 4.82
C HIS A 227 2.07 -8.69 3.46
N GLY A 228 1.09 -9.14 2.69
CA GLY A 228 1.32 -9.72 1.38
C GLY A 228 0.41 -10.88 1.05
N ARG A 229 0.82 -11.70 0.09
CA ARG A 229 0.05 -12.82 -0.44
C ARG A 229 0.88 -14.10 -0.49
N ILE A 230 0.23 -15.23 -0.21
CA ILE A 230 0.71 -16.54 -0.62
C ILE A 230 -0.13 -17.00 -1.81
N VAL A 231 0.55 -17.41 -2.86
CA VAL A 231 -0.03 -17.85 -4.13
C VAL A 231 0.34 -19.31 -4.34
N LEU A 232 -0.64 -20.18 -4.49
CA LEU A 232 -0.46 -21.52 -5.02
C LEU A 232 -0.82 -21.50 -6.50
N PHE A 233 -0.01 -22.10 -7.34
CA PHE A 233 -0.21 -22.16 -8.77
C PHE A 233 -0.01 -23.58 -9.28
N SER A 234 -0.91 -24.03 -10.17
CA SER A 234 -0.77 -25.30 -10.87
C SER A 234 -1.26 -25.20 -12.31
N SER A 235 -0.40 -25.66 -13.22
CA SER A 235 -0.72 -25.91 -14.62
C SER A 235 -1.15 -27.37 -14.87
N ARG A 236 -0.94 -28.25 -13.89
CA ARG A 236 -1.13 -29.72 -14.05
C ARG A 236 -2.49 -30.19 -13.53
N ARG A 237 -3.04 -29.56 -12.51
CA ARG A 237 -4.30 -29.95 -11.88
C ARG A 237 -5.11 -28.74 -11.41
N PRO A 238 -6.43 -28.89 -11.33
CA PRO A 238 -7.24 -27.87 -10.67
C PRO A 238 -6.88 -27.80 -9.17
N LEU A 239 -6.91 -26.60 -8.60
CA LEU A 239 -6.84 -26.37 -7.17
C LEU A 239 -8.24 -26.46 -6.57
N THR A 240 -8.31 -26.96 -5.34
CA THR A 240 -9.54 -27.21 -4.61
C THR A 240 -9.64 -26.29 -3.38
N GLU A 241 -10.79 -26.25 -2.73
CA GLU A 241 -10.95 -25.58 -1.43
C GLU A 241 -9.97 -26.14 -0.37
N SER A 242 -9.59 -27.43 -0.46
CA SER A 242 -8.58 -28.02 0.42
C SER A 242 -7.21 -27.40 0.22
N ASP A 243 -6.84 -27.04 -1.01
CA ASP A 243 -5.58 -26.35 -1.29
C ASP A 243 -5.64 -24.90 -0.78
N LEU A 244 -6.80 -24.24 -0.88
CA LEU A 244 -7.00 -22.90 -0.33
C LEU A 244 -6.89 -22.90 1.20
N HIS A 245 -7.50 -23.88 1.90
CA HIS A 245 -7.34 -24.04 3.35
C HIS A 245 -5.90 -24.34 3.76
N THR A 246 -5.17 -25.07 2.92
CA THR A 246 -3.74 -25.34 3.15
C THR A 246 -2.90 -24.06 2.98
N ALA A 247 -3.21 -23.24 1.97
CA ALA A 247 -2.61 -21.93 1.78
C ALA A 247 -2.90 -20.98 2.94
N ASP A 248 -4.13 -20.99 3.45
CA ASP A 248 -4.53 -20.16 4.60
C ASP A 248 -3.77 -20.55 5.88
N ALA A 249 -3.62 -21.87 6.12
CA ALA A 249 -2.81 -22.38 7.22
C ALA A 249 -1.33 -21.95 7.10
N ALA A 250 -0.77 -21.96 5.88
CA ALA A 250 0.57 -21.47 5.62
C ALA A 250 0.67 -19.96 5.79
N ALA A 251 -0.34 -19.20 5.35
CA ALA A 251 -0.41 -17.75 5.52
C ALA A 251 -0.36 -17.34 7.00
N GLY A 252 -1.04 -18.10 7.89
CA GLY A 252 -0.98 -17.86 9.33
C GLY A 252 0.42 -18.02 9.92
N VAL A 253 1.20 -19.01 9.48
CA VAL A 253 2.60 -19.18 9.93
C VAL A 253 3.52 -18.14 9.29
N LEU A 254 3.33 -17.84 8.02
CA LEU A 254 4.05 -16.77 7.33
C LEU A 254 3.84 -15.42 8.01
N ALA A 255 2.63 -15.13 8.48
CA ALA A 255 2.33 -13.92 9.24
C ALA A 255 3.21 -13.80 10.50
N MET A 256 3.47 -14.92 11.21
CA MET A 256 4.38 -14.92 12.37
C MET A 256 5.82 -14.63 11.96
N VAL A 257 6.33 -15.23 10.86
CA VAL A 257 7.69 -14.99 10.36
C VAL A 257 7.83 -13.56 9.90
N VAL A 258 6.90 -13.05 9.10
CA VAL A 258 6.93 -11.66 8.62
C VAL A 258 6.86 -10.68 9.79
N THR A 259 6.00 -10.94 10.78
CA THR A 259 5.92 -10.09 11.99
C THR A 259 7.23 -10.11 12.79
N ARG A 260 7.85 -11.31 12.96
CA ARG A 260 9.15 -11.43 13.61
C ARG A 260 10.23 -10.65 12.85
N ASP A 261 10.31 -10.82 11.55
CA ASP A 261 11.32 -10.20 10.71
C ASP A 261 11.11 -8.67 10.65
N LEU A 262 9.86 -8.22 10.63
CA LEU A 262 9.52 -6.79 10.75
C LEU A 262 9.90 -6.22 12.13
N ALA A 263 9.66 -6.97 13.21
CA ALA A 263 10.04 -6.54 14.55
C ALA A 263 11.58 -6.43 14.69
N LEU A 264 12.33 -7.41 14.16
CA LEU A 264 13.79 -7.36 14.12
C LEU A 264 14.28 -6.19 13.27
N SER A 265 13.72 -6.03 12.07
CA SER A 265 14.04 -4.90 11.18
C SER A 265 13.70 -3.55 11.82
N ALA A 266 12.58 -3.45 12.54
CA ALA A 266 12.21 -2.22 13.25
C ALA A 266 13.20 -1.87 14.37
N VAL A 267 13.73 -2.87 15.08
CA VAL A 267 14.78 -2.65 16.10
C VAL A 267 16.07 -2.20 15.45
N GLU A 268 16.50 -2.87 14.38
CA GLU A 268 17.70 -2.48 13.62
C GLU A 268 17.55 -1.08 13.03
N GLU A 269 16.40 -0.79 12.42
CA GLU A 269 16.10 0.51 11.84
C GLU A 269 16.10 1.61 12.90
N LYS A 270 15.54 1.32 14.09
CA LYS A 270 15.59 2.24 15.23
C LYS A 270 17.03 2.52 15.66
N HIS A 271 17.89 1.51 15.69
CA HIS A 271 19.31 1.69 16.00
C HIS A 271 20.02 2.51 14.93
N ARG A 272 19.78 2.23 13.65
CA ARG A 272 20.30 3.00 12.51
C ARG A 272 19.85 4.46 12.57
N SER A 273 18.54 4.67 12.76
CA SER A 273 17.95 6.03 12.85
C SER A 273 18.47 6.80 14.07
N ASN A 274 18.61 6.16 15.22
CA ASN A 274 19.18 6.80 16.41
C ASN A 274 20.65 7.19 16.20
N PHE A 275 21.46 6.30 15.64
CA PHE A 275 22.86 6.58 15.34
C PHE A 275 22.99 7.71 14.32
N LEU A 276 22.19 7.69 13.25
CA LEU A 276 22.19 8.77 12.26
C LEU A 276 21.74 10.10 12.88
N ARG A 277 20.72 10.07 13.72
CA ARG A 277 20.27 11.27 14.46
C ARG A 277 21.36 11.84 15.33
N ASP A 278 22.10 10.99 16.06
CA ASP A 278 23.18 11.44 16.92
C ASP A 278 24.32 12.06 16.11
N LEU A 279 24.65 11.50 14.93
CA LEU A 279 25.60 12.09 13.99
C LEU A 279 25.14 13.48 13.53
N LEU A 280 23.89 13.60 13.09
CA LEU A 280 23.32 14.84 12.56
C LEU A 280 23.16 15.94 13.61
N LEU A 281 23.05 15.56 14.90
CA LEU A 281 22.99 16.48 16.04
C LEU A 281 24.36 16.75 16.69
N GLY A 282 25.45 16.23 16.13
CA GLY A 282 26.82 16.43 16.67
C GLY A 282 27.14 15.59 17.90
N ARG A 283 26.37 14.51 18.14
CA ARG A 283 26.57 13.60 19.27
C ARG A 283 27.26 12.30 18.86
N GLY A 284 27.79 12.23 17.64
CA GLY A 284 28.40 11.02 17.05
C GLY A 284 29.75 10.61 17.68
N GLY A 285 30.33 11.42 18.59
CA GLY A 285 31.61 11.14 19.21
C GLY A 285 32.81 11.40 18.31
N GLU A 286 33.94 10.74 18.60
CA GLU A 286 35.16 10.86 17.79
C GLU A 286 34.96 10.27 16.38
N HIS A 287 35.62 10.88 15.39
CA HIS A 287 35.55 10.50 13.98
C HIS A 287 35.83 9.00 13.76
N ALA A 288 36.90 8.48 14.30
CA ALA A 288 37.28 7.07 14.13
C ALA A 288 36.24 6.11 14.71
N HIS A 289 35.64 6.44 15.86
CA HIS A 289 34.62 5.64 16.50
C HIS A 289 33.33 5.66 15.69
N ALA A 290 32.91 6.84 15.23
CA ALA A 290 31.70 6.98 14.41
C ALA A 290 31.79 6.24 13.07
N VAL A 291 32.97 6.32 12.39
CA VAL A 291 33.24 5.57 11.16
C VAL A 291 33.20 4.05 11.40
N ALA A 292 33.85 3.58 12.50
CA ALA A 292 33.86 2.17 12.85
C ALA A 292 32.41 1.65 13.19
N HIS A 293 31.61 2.47 13.84
CA HIS A 293 30.22 2.13 14.15
C HIS A 293 29.34 2.11 12.88
N ALA A 294 29.47 3.09 12.00
CA ALA A 294 28.75 3.14 10.72
C ALA A 294 28.99 1.89 9.85
N ARG A 295 30.22 1.37 9.86
CA ARG A 295 30.56 0.13 9.13
C ARG A 295 29.78 -1.09 9.59
N ARG A 296 29.32 -1.15 10.86
CA ARG A 296 28.44 -2.24 11.34
C ARG A 296 27.08 -2.26 10.66
N PHE A 297 26.64 -1.10 10.18
CA PHE A 297 25.42 -0.95 9.40
C PHE A 297 25.64 -1.07 7.89
N GLY A 298 26.90 -1.33 7.46
CA GLY A 298 27.29 -1.36 6.04
C GLY A 298 27.54 0.03 5.45
N TRP A 299 27.60 1.09 6.26
CA TRP A 299 27.80 2.47 5.83
C TRP A 299 29.28 2.87 5.84
N ASP A 300 29.73 3.60 4.83
CA ASP A 300 31.08 4.12 4.78
C ASP A 300 31.11 5.65 4.93
N LEU A 301 31.39 6.10 6.15
CA LEU A 301 31.61 7.50 6.50
C LEU A 301 33.11 7.89 6.54
N GLY A 302 33.99 6.98 6.12
CA GLY A 302 35.45 7.24 6.07
C GLY A 302 35.91 7.91 4.77
N ARG A 303 34.99 8.29 3.91
CA ARG A 303 35.20 9.00 2.64
C ARG A 303 34.53 10.38 2.68
N PRO A 304 34.86 11.30 1.75
CA PRO A 304 34.07 12.51 1.59
C PRO A 304 32.60 12.18 1.33
N VAL A 305 31.69 12.86 2.04
CA VAL A 305 30.26 12.59 1.96
C VAL A 305 29.43 13.87 1.74
N VAL A 306 28.27 13.72 1.15
CA VAL A 306 27.25 14.74 0.97
C VAL A 306 26.00 14.32 1.71
N ILE A 307 25.30 15.27 2.30
CA ILE A 307 24.04 15.02 2.99
C ILE A 307 22.88 15.48 2.11
N VAL A 308 21.92 14.59 1.94
CA VAL A 308 20.68 14.86 1.20
C VAL A 308 19.53 14.74 2.18
N ALA A 309 18.75 15.83 2.32
CA ALA A 309 17.52 15.87 3.10
C ALA A 309 16.31 15.82 2.15
N ILE A 310 15.33 15.00 2.47
CA ILE A 310 14.14 14.75 1.64
C ILE A 310 12.91 14.88 2.53
N GLU A 311 11.96 15.70 2.15
CA GLU A 311 10.72 15.87 2.89
C GLU A 311 9.52 15.67 1.96
N PRO A 312 8.59 14.72 2.29
CA PRO A 312 7.35 14.56 1.54
C PRO A 312 6.43 15.75 1.78
N ILE A 313 5.64 16.06 0.77
CA ILE A 313 4.60 17.10 0.87
C ILE A 313 3.27 16.38 1.09
N PRO A 314 2.66 16.48 2.29
CA PRO A 314 1.38 15.84 2.56
C PRO A 314 0.28 16.47 1.69
N HIS A 315 -0.54 15.65 1.02
CA HIS A 315 -1.79 16.10 0.43
C HIS A 315 -2.92 16.06 1.47
N LEU A 316 -3.90 16.95 1.31
CA LEU A 316 -5.10 17.05 2.16
C LEU A 316 -5.93 15.75 2.21
N ASP A 317 -5.77 14.88 1.20
CA ASP A 317 -6.47 13.59 1.08
C ASP A 317 -5.71 12.40 1.71
N ASP A 318 -4.56 12.63 2.33
CA ASP A 318 -3.76 11.60 2.98
C ASP A 318 -4.29 11.26 4.39
N GLU A 319 -5.56 10.86 4.49
CA GLU A 319 -6.04 10.24 5.72
C GLU A 319 -5.30 8.91 5.95
N PRO A 320 -4.88 8.64 7.19
CA PRO A 320 -4.22 7.38 7.52
C PRO A 320 -5.18 6.21 7.28
N THR A 321 -5.02 5.56 6.14
CA THR A 321 -5.78 4.36 5.80
C THR A 321 -5.33 3.22 6.71
N PRO A 322 -6.22 2.59 7.48
CA PRO A 322 -5.87 1.44 8.31
C PRO A 322 -5.16 0.36 7.48
N GLY A 323 -4.01 -0.11 7.96
CA GLY A 323 -3.21 -1.13 7.28
C GLY A 323 -2.19 -0.62 6.24
N ARG A 324 -2.15 0.65 5.93
CA ARG A 324 -1.13 1.22 5.03
C ARG A 324 0.07 1.74 5.82
N ARG A 325 1.29 1.41 5.39
CA ARG A 325 2.52 1.94 6.01
C ARG A 325 2.55 3.48 5.92
N PRO A 326 3.13 4.17 6.93
CA PRO A 326 3.34 5.61 6.89
C PRO A 326 4.02 6.04 5.58
N LEU A 327 3.70 7.24 5.11
CA LEU A 327 4.24 7.78 3.86
C LEU A 327 5.77 7.82 3.87
N VAL A 328 6.35 8.29 4.96
CA VAL A 328 7.81 8.40 5.14
C VAL A 328 8.50 7.05 5.01
N ASP A 329 7.92 5.98 5.60
CA ASP A 329 8.50 4.63 5.52
C ASP A 329 8.45 4.06 4.09
N ARG A 330 7.37 4.33 3.37
CA ARG A 330 7.23 3.91 1.96
C ARG A 330 8.24 4.65 1.07
N GLN A 331 8.35 5.95 1.28
CA GLN A 331 9.28 6.80 0.55
C GLN A 331 10.74 6.42 0.85
N MET A 332 11.07 6.24 2.13
CA MET A 332 12.40 5.76 2.54
C MET A 332 12.76 4.43 1.87
N SER A 333 11.81 3.48 1.80
CA SER A 333 12.05 2.19 1.14
C SER A 333 12.31 2.35 -0.37
N ALA A 334 11.60 3.26 -1.04
CA ALA A 334 11.82 3.55 -2.46
C ALA A 334 13.20 4.19 -2.69
N PHE A 335 13.58 5.16 -1.85
CA PHE A 335 14.92 5.78 -1.91
C PHE A 335 16.03 4.78 -1.59
N ALA A 336 15.86 3.91 -0.59
CA ALA A 336 16.84 2.88 -0.25
C ALA A 336 17.07 1.91 -1.43
N GLY A 337 16.01 1.49 -2.11
CA GLY A 337 16.11 0.64 -3.30
C GLY A 337 16.84 1.30 -4.47
N ALA A 338 16.58 2.58 -4.74
CA ALA A 338 17.25 3.34 -5.78
C ALA A 338 18.74 3.63 -5.42
N LEU A 339 18.99 3.96 -4.15
CA LEU A 339 20.31 4.28 -3.63
C LEU A 339 21.26 3.07 -3.67
N ALA A 340 20.75 1.87 -3.33
CA ALA A 340 21.56 0.64 -3.29
C ALA A 340 22.25 0.32 -4.63
N GLN A 341 21.71 0.78 -5.75
CA GLN A 341 22.30 0.58 -7.06
C GLN A 341 23.41 1.61 -7.38
N ARG A 342 23.38 2.78 -6.74
CA ARG A 342 24.33 3.88 -6.98
C ARG A 342 25.41 3.95 -5.92
N ASP A 343 25.03 3.84 -4.66
CA ASP A 343 25.93 3.87 -3.54
C ASP A 343 25.45 2.93 -2.42
N PRO A 344 25.80 1.63 -2.51
CA PRO A 344 25.34 0.62 -1.54
C PRO A 344 25.90 0.85 -0.12
N GLN A 345 26.91 1.73 0.04
CA GLN A 345 27.51 2.06 1.34
C GLN A 345 27.01 3.40 1.90
N ALA A 346 26.02 4.02 1.26
CA ALA A 346 25.40 5.23 1.78
C ALA A 346 24.53 4.91 3.01
N ALA A 347 24.48 5.85 3.94
CA ALA A 347 23.58 5.79 5.07
C ALA A 347 22.22 6.39 4.68
N ILE A 348 21.13 5.72 5.05
CA ILE A 348 19.78 6.24 4.90
C ILE A 348 18.96 5.93 6.13
N ALA A 349 18.17 6.89 6.61
CA ALA A 349 17.21 6.69 7.69
C ALA A 349 16.08 7.71 7.64
N ALA A 350 14.92 7.35 8.19
CA ALA A 350 13.83 8.26 8.44
C ALA A 350 14.01 8.98 9.79
N LEU A 351 13.85 10.30 9.82
CA LEU A 351 13.98 11.15 10.98
C LEU A 351 12.73 12.04 11.13
N GLY A 352 11.72 11.52 11.83
CA GLY A 352 10.43 12.19 11.91
C GLY A 352 9.73 12.20 10.54
N THR A 353 9.54 13.37 9.96
CA THR A 353 8.95 13.56 8.63
C THR A 353 9.97 13.57 7.49
N GLU A 354 11.26 13.62 7.81
CA GLU A 354 12.33 13.70 6.82
C GLU A 354 12.98 12.33 6.58
N THR A 355 13.37 12.06 5.34
CA THR A 355 14.33 11.00 5.00
C THR A 355 15.69 11.66 4.78
N VAL A 356 16.73 11.17 5.45
CA VAL A 356 18.10 11.70 5.32
C VAL A 356 19.00 10.63 4.74
N ILE A 357 19.79 11.03 3.73
CA ILE A 357 20.81 10.21 3.09
C ILE A 357 22.17 10.84 3.32
N ILE A 358 23.16 10.04 3.72
CA ILE A 358 24.58 10.41 3.70
C ILE A 358 25.25 9.53 2.66
N MET A 359 25.62 10.10 1.53
CA MET A 359 26.21 9.36 0.41
C MET A 359 27.62 9.87 0.10
N GLY A 360 28.42 9.02 -0.55
CA GLY A 360 29.76 9.37 -0.96
C GLY A 360 29.78 10.50 -1.98
N GLU A 361 30.65 11.47 -1.79
CA GLU A 361 30.89 12.57 -2.73
C GLU A 361 31.59 12.08 -3.99
N ARG A 362 31.07 12.47 -5.14
CA ARG A 362 31.59 12.20 -6.49
C ARG A 362 31.32 13.42 -7.38
N PRO A 363 32.06 13.60 -8.47
CA PRO A 363 31.75 14.66 -9.44
C PRO A 363 30.32 14.59 -10.00
N THR A 364 29.72 13.40 -9.99
CA THR A 364 28.36 13.13 -10.47
C THR A 364 27.30 13.15 -9.38
N THR A 365 27.61 13.46 -8.12
CA THR A 365 26.70 13.32 -6.99
C THR A 365 25.36 14.03 -7.21
N VAL A 366 25.36 15.25 -7.74
CA VAL A 366 24.12 15.99 -8.02
C VAL A 366 23.30 15.29 -9.09
N ALA A 367 23.94 14.82 -10.16
CA ALA A 367 23.29 14.05 -11.23
C ALA A 367 22.78 12.70 -10.70
N ASP A 368 23.57 12.03 -9.85
CA ASP A 368 23.16 10.77 -9.22
C ASP A 368 21.90 10.96 -8.34
N VAL A 369 21.83 12.07 -7.59
CA VAL A 369 20.63 12.41 -6.80
C VAL A 369 19.44 12.68 -7.70
N HIS A 370 19.59 13.41 -8.79
CA HIS A 370 18.50 13.62 -9.76
C HIS A 370 17.99 12.30 -10.34
N GLU A 371 18.88 11.38 -10.75
CA GLU A 371 18.46 10.08 -11.25
C GLU A 371 17.74 9.22 -10.18
N ILE A 372 18.19 9.28 -8.93
CA ILE A 372 17.52 8.61 -7.80
C ILE A 372 16.11 9.19 -7.64
N VAL A 373 15.98 10.52 -7.65
CA VAL A 373 14.69 11.23 -7.56
C VAL A 373 13.74 10.84 -8.69
N GLU A 374 14.21 10.86 -9.94
CA GLU A 374 13.41 10.47 -11.11
C GLU A 374 12.93 9.02 -11.03
N ARG A 375 13.80 8.12 -10.58
CA ARG A 375 13.45 6.71 -10.38
C ARG A 375 12.39 6.53 -9.31
N VAL A 376 12.53 7.21 -8.18
CA VAL A 376 11.55 7.18 -7.09
C VAL A 376 10.22 7.78 -7.54
N HIS A 377 10.25 8.88 -8.30
CA HIS A 377 9.05 9.50 -8.87
C HIS A 377 8.27 8.53 -9.77
N GLY A 378 8.95 7.64 -10.51
CA GLY A 378 8.33 6.59 -11.32
C GLY A 378 7.82 5.37 -10.53
N ASP A 379 8.18 5.24 -9.24
CA ASP A 379 7.79 4.09 -8.42
C ASP A 379 6.37 4.24 -7.86
N GLY A 380 5.49 3.30 -8.20
CA GLY A 380 4.10 3.26 -7.69
C GLY A 380 3.97 3.06 -6.18
N GLY A 381 5.05 2.75 -5.46
CA GLY A 381 5.04 2.42 -4.03
C GLY A 381 5.04 3.63 -3.08
N GLY A 382 5.64 4.75 -3.45
CA GLY A 382 5.76 5.93 -2.58
C GLY A 382 6.16 7.20 -3.30
N GLY A 383 6.60 7.11 -4.55
CA GLY A 383 7.14 8.23 -5.31
C GLY A 383 6.11 9.08 -6.07
N ARG A 384 4.83 8.74 -6.01
CA ARG A 384 3.77 9.54 -6.65
C ARG A 384 3.40 10.79 -5.87
N GLN A 385 3.75 10.84 -4.59
CA GLN A 385 3.50 12.05 -3.79
C GLN A 385 4.67 12.99 -3.92
N PRO A 386 4.41 14.29 -4.04
CA PRO A 386 5.45 15.28 -4.18
C PRO A 386 6.35 15.30 -2.94
N PHE A 387 7.61 15.57 -3.17
CA PHE A 387 8.64 15.73 -2.14
C PHE A 387 9.69 16.73 -2.61
N THR A 388 10.36 17.33 -1.65
CA THR A 388 11.44 18.27 -1.91
C THR A 388 12.78 17.70 -1.45
N VAL A 389 13.84 18.03 -2.14
CA VAL A 389 15.19 17.54 -1.87
C VAL A 389 16.17 18.70 -1.71
N GLY A 390 16.93 18.67 -0.62
CA GLY A 390 18.03 19.60 -0.39
C GLY A 390 19.37 18.88 -0.28
N ILE A 391 20.39 19.38 -0.95
CA ILE A 391 21.73 18.80 -1.03
C ILE A 391 22.74 19.73 -0.37
N SER A 392 23.56 19.21 0.57
CA SER A 392 24.62 19.96 1.23
C SER A 392 25.87 20.09 0.36
N ARG A 393 26.82 20.88 0.82
CA ARG A 393 28.23 20.77 0.41
C ARG A 393 28.86 19.48 0.94
N PRO A 394 29.93 19.00 0.30
CA PRO A 394 30.69 17.85 0.82
C PRO A 394 31.35 18.15 2.17
N CYS A 395 31.57 17.08 2.95
CA CYS A 395 32.38 17.11 4.14
C CYS A 395 33.29 15.87 4.23
N THR A 396 34.41 16.01 4.89
CA THR A 396 35.40 14.95 5.06
C THR A 396 35.47 14.40 6.48
N THR A 397 34.88 15.10 7.44
CA THR A 397 34.90 14.72 8.85
C THR A 397 33.48 14.55 9.40
N VAL A 398 33.32 13.63 10.34
CA VAL A 398 32.05 13.43 11.04
C VAL A 398 31.65 14.69 11.83
N ALA A 399 32.59 15.48 12.30
CA ALA A 399 32.34 16.73 13.03
C ALA A 399 31.62 17.78 12.17
N ASP A 400 31.79 17.74 10.85
CA ASP A 400 31.12 18.66 9.92
C ASP A 400 29.68 18.25 9.57
N ILE A 401 29.30 16.99 9.83
CA ILE A 401 27.97 16.44 9.46
C ILE A 401 26.82 17.31 9.96
N PRO A 402 26.79 17.80 11.22
CA PRO A 402 25.68 18.65 11.70
C PRO A 402 25.54 19.94 10.90
N SER A 403 26.67 20.59 10.59
CA SER A 403 26.69 21.81 9.77
C SER A 403 26.16 21.53 8.34
N ARG A 404 26.58 20.40 7.74
CA ARG A 404 26.14 20.00 6.39
C ARG A 404 24.69 19.61 6.37
N TYR A 405 24.18 18.94 7.41
CA TYR A 405 22.76 18.67 7.54
C TYR A 405 21.95 19.97 7.61
N GLY A 406 22.41 20.97 8.39
CA GLY A 406 21.80 22.29 8.39
C GLY A 406 21.74 22.92 6.98
N GLN A 407 22.82 22.76 6.19
CA GLN A 407 22.86 23.22 4.79
C GLN A 407 21.82 22.50 3.91
N ALA A 408 21.74 21.17 4.01
CA ALA A 408 20.77 20.38 3.26
C ALA A 408 19.32 20.79 3.59
N ARG A 409 19.00 20.98 4.87
CA ARG A 409 17.69 21.46 5.31
C ARG A 409 17.38 22.88 4.83
N THR A 410 18.37 23.77 4.83
CA THR A 410 18.19 25.11 4.28
C THR A 410 17.90 25.04 2.78
N ALA A 411 18.66 24.22 2.03
CA ALA A 411 18.43 24.02 0.60
C ALA A 411 17.04 23.44 0.31
N LEU A 412 16.61 22.45 1.09
CA LEU A 412 15.27 21.87 1.00
C LEU A 412 14.17 22.91 1.26
N LYS A 413 14.26 23.64 2.38
CA LYS A 413 13.24 24.62 2.77
C LYS A 413 13.12 25.75 1.74
N VAL A 414 14.24 26.34 1.35
CA VAL A 414 14.25 27.43 0.38
C VAL A 414 13.87 26.93 -1.01
N GLY A 415 14.39 25.76 -1.42
CA GLY A 415 14.05 25.16 -2.71
C GLY A 415 12.55 24.94 -2.86
N ARG A 416 11.87 24.44 -1.83
CA ARG A 416 10.42 24.29 -1.81
C ARG A 416 9.68 25.62 -1.99
N GLN A 417 10.14 26.67 -1.31
CA GLN A 417 9.52 27.98 -1.36
C GLN A 417 9.72 28.69 -2.70
N VAL A 418 10.88 28.53 -3.33
CA VAL A 418 11.26 29.25 -4.56
C VAL A 418 10.88 28.46 -5.82
N SER A 419 11.05 27.14 -5.80
CA SER A 419 10.89 26.28 -6.98
C SER A 419 9.67 25.35 -6.90
N GLY A 420 8.93 25.38 -5.78
CA GLY A 420 7.73 24.59 -5.58
C GLY A 420 7.99 23.12 -5.23
N ASP A 421 6.94 22.33 -5.43
CA ASP A 421 6.94 20.89 -5.22
C ASP A 421 7.90 20.23 -6.22
N TRP A 422 8.55 19.11 -5.81
CA TRP A 422 9.55 18.38 -6.59
C TRP A 422 10.91 19.09 -6.74
N ALA A 423 11.15 20.19 -6.02
CA ALA A 423 12.41 20.89 -6.10
C ALA A 423 13.58 20.02 -5.62
N VAL A 424 14.64 19.95 -6.42
CA VAL A 424 15.96 19.42 -6.02
C VAL A 424 16.91 20.59 -6.03
N THR A 425 17.38 20.99 -4.85
CA THR A 425 18.17 22.23 -4.69
C THR A 425 19.49 21.95 -3.97
N THR A 426 20.59 22.39 -4.52
CA THR A 426 21.89 22.37 -3.85
C THR A 426 22.06 23.61 -2.98
N PHE A 427 22.80 23.48 -1.87
CA PHE A 427 23.07 24.62 -1.01
C PHE A 427 23.82 25.75 -1.72
N ASP A 428 24.63 25.42 -2.74
CA ASP A 428 25.38 26.43 -3.50
C ASP A 428 24.49 27.24 -4.47
N GLU A 429 23.43 26.65 -4.98
CA GLU A 429 22.45 27.31 -5.86
C GLU A 429 21.60 28.36 -5.13
N LEU A 430 21.53 28.30 -3.80
CA LEU A 430 20.74 29.24 -3.02
C LEU A 430 21.18 30.69 -3.16
N GLY A 431 22.46 30.93 -3.44
CA GLY A 431 22.97 32.32 -3.57
C GLY A 431 22.65 33.15 -2.32
N VAL A 432 22.00 34.30 -2.51
CA VAL A 432 21.64 35.22 -1.42
C VAL A 432 20.60 34.65 -0.44
N PHE A 433 19.79 33.68 -0.86
CA PHE A 433 18.82 33.03 0.03
C PHE A 433 19.49 32.37 1.26
N ARG A 434 20.78 32.00 1.16
CA ARG A 434 21.54 31.50 2.32
C ARG A 434 21.65 32.54 3.43
N LEU A 435 21.80 33.81 3.07
CA LEU A 435 21.87 34.92 4.03
C LEU A 435 20.47 35.25 4.56
N LEU A 436 19.50 35.32 3.68
CA LEU A 436 18.10 35.61 4.05
C LEU A 436 17.53 34.53 4.99
N SER A 437 17.92 33.27 4.81
CA SER A 437 17.48 32.16 5.68
C SER A 437 18.06 32.20 7.11
N LEU A 438 19.06 33.03 7.38
CA LEU A 438 19.63 33.26 8.70
C LEU A 438 18.93 34.36 9.49
N VAL A 439 18.04 35.10 8.85
CA VAL A 439 17.27 36.17 9.51
C VAL A 439 16.05 35.55 10.19
N ASP A 440 16.11 35.40 11.50
CA ASP A 440 15.03 34.83 12.31
C ASP A 440 13.84 35.80 12.50
N ASN A 441 14.09 37.09 12.37
CA ASN A 441 13.05 38.12 12.51
C ASN A 441 12.22 38.23 11.24
N VAL A 442 11.13 37.48 11.20
CA VAL A 442 10.18 37.44 10.06
C VAL A 442 9.51 38.79 9.84
N ASP A 443 9.15 39.48 10.93
CA ASP A 443 8.46 40.79 10.88
C ASP A 443 9.34 41.85 10.24
N GLU A 444 10.66 41.80 10.48
CA GLU A 444 11.62 42.70 9.87
C GLU A 444 11.75 42.48 8.36
N LEU A 445 11.77 41.22 7.91
CA LEU A 445 11.77 40.89 6.49
C LEU A 445 10.48 41.38 5.80
N GLU A 446 9.35 41.28 6.48
CA GLU A 446 8.07 41.81 5.98
C GLU A 446 8.06 43.32 5.91
N SER A 447 8.54 43.99 6.95
CA SER A 447 8.63 45.46 6.97
C SER A 447 9.51 45.95 5.85
N PHE A 448 10.71 45.38 5.71
CA PHE A 448 11.64 45.71 4.62
C PHE A 448 10.97 45.53 3.23
N THR A 449 10.30 44.41 3.03
CA THR A 449 9.64 44.10 1.75
C THR A 449 8.54 45.12 1.46
N ARG A 450 7.71 45.45 2.44
CA ARG A 450 6.60 46.37 2.32
C ARG A 450 7.08 47.81 2.10
N GLU A 451 8.12 48.20 2.82
CA GLU A 451 8.73 49.54 2.69
C GLU A 451 9.46 49.72 1.37
N THR A 452 10.05 48.66 0.81
CA THR A 452 10.83 48.68 -0.43
C THR A 452 9.93 48.57 -1.68
N LEU A 453 8.92 47.68 -1.65
CA LEU A 453 8.06 47.41 -2.80
C LEU A 453 6.77 48.26 -2.80
N HIS A 454 6.41 48.92 -1.71
CA HIS A 454 5.19 49.73 -1.59
C HIS A 454 3.95 48.96 -2.07
N ASP A 455 3.18 49.51 -3.01
CA ASP A 455 1.97 48.88 -3.55
C ASP A 455 2.25 47.55 -4.26
N LEU A 456 3.49 47.34 -4.73
CA LEU A 456 3.88 46.08 -5.35
C LEU A 456 3.99 44.92 -4.34
N ALA A 457 4.00 45.18 -3.04
CA ALA A 457 3.93 44.14 -2.01
C ALA A 457 2.52 43.51 -1.91
N GLY A 458 1.51 44.05 -2.57
CA GLY A 458 0.13 43.55 -2.63
C GLY A 458 0.00 42.22 -3.34
N HIS A 459 -1.16 41.52 -3.11
CA HIS A 459 -1.44 40.20 -3.68
C HIS A 459 -2.40 40.24 -4.89
N ASP A 460 -2.77 41.44 -5.34
CA ASP A 460 -3.62 41.62 -6.52
C ASP A 460 -2.88 41.31 -7.82
N ASP A 461 -3.64 41.07 -8.89
CA ASP A 461 -3.09 40.69 -10.19
C ASP A 461 -2.23 41.79 -10.84
N GLU A 462 -2.56 43.08 -10.58
CA GLU A 462 -1.79 44.21 -11.09
C GLU A 462 -0.42 44.28 -10.42
N ALA A 463 -0.36 44.14 -9.10
CA ALA A 463 0.90 44.08 -8.34
C ALA A 463 1.76 42.92 -8.82
N ARG A 464 1.16 41.73 -9.00
CA ARG A 464 1.85 40.52 -9.49
C ARG A 464 2.44 40.74 -10.90
N ASP A 465 1.67 41.29 -11.83
CA ASP A 465 2.11 41.54 -13.19
C ASP A 465 3.23 42.61 -13.25
N MET A 466 3.13 43.62 -12.40
CA MET A 466 4.16 44.63 -12.25
C MET A 466 5.45 44.11 -11.60
N ARG A 467 5.34 43.24 -10.57
CA ARG A 467 6.51 42.54 -9.99
C ARG A 467 7.23 41.68 -11.03
N ARG A 468 6.49 40.88 -11.82
CA ARG A 468 7.08 40.08 -12.90
C ARG A 468 7.83 40.96 -13.92
N THR A 469 7.29 42.15 -14.21
CA THR A 469 7.95 43.12 -15.10
C THR A 469 9.26 43.63 -14.46
N LEU A 470 9.23 43.99 -13.18
CA LEU A 470 10.41 44.43 -12.40
C LEU A 470 11.47 43.35 -12.31
N GLU A 471 11.10 42.12 -11.94
CA GLU A 471 12.01 40.96 -11.85
C GLU A 471 12.75 40.72 -13.16
N THR A 472 12.00 40.67 -14.28
CA THR A 472 12.59 40.46 -15.61
C THR A 472 13.52 41.61 -15.99
N LEU A 473 13.15 42.83 -15.66
CA LEU A 473 13.96 44.01 -15.95
C LEU A 473 15.26 44.03 -15.15
N LEU A 474 15.20 43.66 -13.86
CA LEU A 474 16.40 43.51 -13.00
C LEU A 474 17.29 42.38 -13.49
N ALA A 475 16.70 41.24 -13.88
CA ALA A 475 17.44 40.06 -14.38
C ALA A 475 18.16 40.35 -15.70
N THR A 476 17.63 41.24 -16.53
CA THR A 476 18.26 41.68 -17.81
C THR A 476 19.15 42.90 -17.64
N ASN A 477 19.54 43.26 -16.42
CA ASN A 477 20.36 44.44 -16.11
C ASN A 477 19.80 45.74 -16.72
N ILE A 478 18.47 45.93 -16.63
CA ILE A 478 17.75 47.14 -17.16
C ILE A 478 17.83 47.22 -18.70
N ASN A 479 18.04 46.10 -19.39
CA ASN A 479 18.02 46.07 -20.85
C ASN A 479 16.56 46.03 -21.37
N ILE A 480 16.02 47.18 -21.73
CA ILE A 480 14.61 47.34 -22.16
C ILE A 480 14.27 46.45 -23.36
N ALA A 481 15.17 46.34 -24.35
CA ALA A 481 14.90 45.55 -25.54
C ALA A 481 14.86 44.04 -25.26
N GLU A 482 15.72 43.56 -24.37
CA GLU A 482 15.77 42.18 -23.94
C GLU A 482 14.57 41.83 -23.05
N THR A 483 14.24 42.69 -22.09
CA THR A 483 13.07 42.53 -21.22
C THR A 483 11.77 42.50 -22.04
N ALA A 484 11.64 43.38 -23.05
CA ALA A 484 10.46 43.41 -23.93
C ALA A 484 10.28 42.08 -24.69
N ARG A 485 11.38 41.48 -25.17
CA ARG A 485 11.36 40.17 -25.82
C ARG A 485 11.00 39.04 -24.84
N ALA A 486 11.60 39.07 -23.65
CA ALA A 486 11.37 38.06 -22.63
C ALA A 486 9.92 38.03 -22.13
N LEU A 487 9.27 39.23 -22.03
CA LEU A 487 7.89 39.36 -21.58
C LEU A 487 6.87 39.37 -22.75
N HIS A 488 7.32 39.26 -24.00
CA HIS A 488 6.49 39.39 -25.20
C HIS A 488 5.72 40.72 -25.28
N PHE A 489 6.33 41.81 -24.79
CA PHE A 489 5.76 43.15 -24.85
C PHE A 489 6.33 43.95 -26.01
N HIS A 490 5.50 44.89 -26.53
CA HIS A 490 6.03 45.92 -27.40
C HIS A 490 6.91 46.90 -26.60
N TYR A 491 7.96 47.42 -27.21
CA TYR A 491 8.93 48.32 -26.58
C TYR A 491 8.25 49.52 -25.85
N ASN A 492 7.27 50.15 -26.49
CA ASN A 492 6.57 51.28 -25.89
C ASN A 492 5.74 50.91 -24.66
N THR A 493 5.15 49.71 -24.65
CA THR A 493 4.40 49.18 -23.50
C THR A 493 5.32 48.98 -22.31
N LEU A 494 6.50 48.42 -22.54
CA LEU A 494 7.47 48.23 -21.48
C LEU A 494 8.00 49.55 -20.93
N ARG A 495 8.29 50.54 -21.80
CA ARG A 495 8.68 51.87 -21.33
C ARG A 495 7.63 52.54 -20.46
N TYR A 496 6.37 52.44 -20.83
CA TYR A 496 5.27 52.93 -19.99
C TYR A 496 5.24 52.26 -18.63
N ARG A 497 5.42 50.91 -18.59
CA ARG A 497 5.48 50.16 -17.33
C ARG A 497 6.68 50.55 -16.46
N ILE A 498 7.84 50.77 -17.06
CA ILE A 498 9.03 51.23 -16.33
C ILE A 498 8.76 52.60 -15.70
N THR A 499 8.17 53.56 -16.45
CA THR A 499 7.80 54.87 -15.90
C THR A 499 6.78 54.73 -14.74
N LYS A 500 5.85 53.79 -14.84
CA LYS A 500 4.89 53.50 -13.77
C LYS A 500 5.58 52.92 -12.55
N LEU A 501 6.51 51.98 -12.74
CA LEU A 501 7.34 51.41 -11.67
C LEU A 501 8.18 52.47 -10.98
N GLU A 502 8.83 53.37 -11.74
CA GLU A 502 9.66 54.44 -11.15
C GLU A 502 8.86 55.44 -10.35
N LYS A 503 7.59 55.67 -10.69
CA LYS A 503 6.70 56.52 -9.88
C LYS A 503 6.39 55.90 -8.50
N ILE A 504 6.35 54.59 -8.41
CA ILE A 504 6.05 53.87 -7.17
C ILE A 504 7.34 53.67 -6.36
N LEU A 505 8.40 53.20 -7.01
CA LEU A 505 9.60 52.67 -6.38
C LEU A 505 10.78 53.69 -6.35
N GLY A 506 10.64 54.85 -7.02
CA GLY A 506 11.74 55.77 -7.22
C GLY A 506 12.59 55.44 -8.47
N PRO A 507 13.61 56.24 -8.78
CA PRO A 507 14.40 56.16 -10.01
C PRO A 507 15.42 55.00 -9.97
N PHE A 508 14.94 53.79 -9.92
CA PHE A 508 15.78 52.58 -9.78
C PHE A 508 16.60 52.28 -11.05
N THR A 509 16.19 52.80 -12.21
CA THR A 509 16.99 52.61 -13.42
C THR A 509 18.34 53.31 -13.34
N ASP A 510 18.46 54.38 -12.57
CA ASP A 510 19.69 55.17 -12.40
C ASP A 510 20.43 54.86 -11.08
N ARG A 511 19.76 54.22 -10.10
CA ARG A 511 20.28 53.98 -8.76
C ARG A 511 20.56 52.49 -8.49
N ALA A 512 21.87 52.15 -8.37
CA ALA A 512 22.32 50.77 -8.15
C ALA A 512 21.96 50.22 -6.76
N ASP A 513 22.00 51.08 -5.72
CA ASP A 513 21.58 50.76 -4.35
C ASP A 513 20.09 50.38 -4.31
N LEU A 514 19.22 51.17 -4.93
CA LEU A 514 17.80 50.89 -4.97
C LEU A 514 17.50 49.60 -5.75
N ARG A 515 18.23 49.30 -6.83
CA ARG A 515 18.10 48.01 -7.52
C ARG A 515 18.45 46.82 -6.64
N LEU A 516 19.46 46.97 -5.77
CA LEU A 516 19.84 45.90 -4.80
C LEU A 516 18.70 45.69 -3.80
N ASP A 517 18.17 46.76 -3.22
CA ASP A 517 17.09 46.67 -2.24
C ASP A 517 15.83 46.03 -2.86
N LEU A 518 15.43 46.43 -4.05
CA LEU A 518 14.33 45.86 -4.81
C LEU A 518 14.56 44.38 -5.12
N SER A 519 15.78 44.01 -5.54
CA SER A 519 16.12 42.61 -5.80
C SER A 519 16.04 41.76 -4.55
N LEU A 520 16.47 42.28 -3.38
CA LEU A 520 16.38 41.59 -2.09
C LEU A 520 14.92 41.45 -1.67
N ALA A 521 14.12 42.50 -1.76
CA ALA A 521 12.71 42.47 -1.40
C ALA A 521 11.91 41.46 -2.23
N LEU A 522 12.16 41.38 -3.55
CA LEU A 522 11.55 40.36 -4.42
C LEU A 522 11.97 38.93 -4.03
N LYS A 523 13.24 38.73 -3.69
CA LYS A 523 13.72 37.42 -3.21
C LYS A 523 13.13 37.01 -1.86
N ILE A 524 12.93 37.96 -0.95
CA ILE A 524 12.25 37.70 0.33
C ILE A 524 10.80 37.29 0.07
N MET A 525 10.10 37.95 -0.83
CA MET A 525 8.74 37.54 -1.21
C MET A 525 8.71 36.11 -1.80
N ALA A 526 9.59 35.79 -2.74
CA ALA A 526 9.68 34.46 -3.31
C ALA A 526 9.97 33.40 -2.26
N MET A 527 10.86 33.66 -1.29
CA MET A 527 11.18 32.76 -0.20
C MET A 527 9.97 32.48 0.72
N ARG A 528 9.02 33.38 0.79
CA ARG A 528 7.84 33.26 1.66
C ARG A 528 6.64 32.60 0.99
N GLY A 529 6.74 32.28 -0.29
CA GLY A 529 5.68 31.59 -1.04
C GLY A 529 4.44 32.46 -1.31
N THR A 530 4.57 33.78 -1.23
CA THR A 530 3.45 34.71 -1.48
C THR A 530 3.01 34.76 -2.96
N ASP A 531 3.81 34.20 -3.87
CA ASP A 531 3.55 34.24 -5.32
C ASP A 531 3.14 32.88 -5.94
N HIS A 532 3.06 31.77 -5.17
CA HIS A 532 2.85 30.41 -5.69
C HIS A 532 1.45 29.80 -5.45
N HIS A 533 0.41 30.61 -5.32
CA HIS A 533 -0.96 30.09 -5.40
C HIS A 533 -1.55 30.33 -6.79
N MET A 534 -1.23 29.42 -7.73
CA MET A 534 -2.07 29.03 -8.85
C MET A 534 -1.98 27.53 -9.06
#